data_ca6d1f40caac9547871ef2e6123fd8b6
#
_entry.id   ca6d1f40caac9547871ef2e6123fd8b6
#
_cell.length_a   1.000
_cell.length_b   1.000
_cell.length_c   1.000
_cell.angle_alpha   90.00
_cell.angle_beta   90.00
_cell.angle_gamma   90.00
#
_symmetry.space_group_name_H-M   'P 1'
#
loop_
_entity.id
_entity.type
_entity.pdbx_description
1 polymer ?
#
loop_
_entity_poly.entity_id
_entity_poly.type
_entity_poly.pdbx_seq_one_letter_code
_entity_poly.pdbx_strand_id
1 'polypeptide(L)'
;MPIRQPISRRNAVKLAAASAALPLVHIRTAGAAGKLNIGFWDHWVPGANDVMQKQVDAWAQKNKVEVTADFITTSGGKLQMTPAAETQAKAGHDVMTFITWDVQNYADSLEPVDEVMKRLTAANGDVNNVSTYLAKYKGHWAAVPSSSGTQTKPPCARISWFKKHGLDLQAMYPTKEEKNSLQDAWTWEEFLKFADLAVKDNMTFALGMGGGLNTDATDTHGALFAAFGGTLIDAEGKSQLKSDGTRQAMEFAQRLVKFYPADAVSYDDASNNRALISGKSALIFNPPSAWAVAKRDAPEVAADCWTFPAPSGPKGRFVPTQMYFWGTYTFSPNKSAGKDLVEFLMQRDNVEARDNASLGYDLPPYANLTNFKIWEEVGPPVGTVFNYPIRASSGQKPSLTASEAAPEVAVQIYNRGIHNQMLARLRDGQTIPQVVAWAEDEIGGFTR
;
A
#
# COMPACT_ATOMS: atom_id res chain seq x y z
N MET A 1 -53.31 16.78 49.54
CA MET A 1 -52.38 15.61 49.35
C MET A 1 -52.74 14.95 48.04
N PRO A 2 -51.87 14.95 47.03
CA PRO A 2 -52.16 14.25 45.80
C PRO A 2 -51.80 12.78 45.93
N ILE A 3 -52.72 11.90 45.58
CA ILE A 3 -52.64 10.44 45.62
C ILE A 3 -51.71 9.98 44.52
N ARG A 4 -50.58 9.37 44.87
CA ARG A 4 -49.67 8.71 43.91
C ARG A 4 -50.36 7.43 43.40
N GLN A 5 -50.66 7.39 42.10
CA GLN A 5 -51.09 6.16 41.44
C GLN A 5 -49.90 5.18 41.28
N PRO A 6 -50.09 3.89 41.52
CA PRO A 6 -49.03 2.90 41.37
C PRO A 6 -48.71 2.67 39.88
N ILE A 7 -47.44 2.69 39.54
CA ILE A 7 -46.94 2.39 38.19
C ILE A 7 -47.23 0.91 37.86
N SER A 8 -47.93 0.67 36.76
CA SER A 8 -48.27 -0.71 36.35
C SER A 8 -47.01 -1.48 35.95
N ARG A 9 -46.99 -2.80 36.19
CA ARG A 9 -45.88 -3.71 35.82
C ARG A 9 -45.45 -3.55 34.35
N ARG A 10 -46.40 -3.24 33.45
CA ARG A 10 -46.16 -3.02 32.02
C ARG A 10 -45.40 -1.72 31.74
N ASN A 11 -45.58 -0.69 32.54
CA ASN A 11 -44.85 0.57 32.43
C ASN A 11 -43.46 0.48 33.08
N ALA A 12 -43.28 -0.33 34.12
CA ALA A 12 -41.99 -0.63 34.71
C ALA A 12 -41.09 -1.43 33.76
N VAL A 13 -41.65 -2.38 32.99
CA VAL A 13 -40.91 -3.12 31.94
C VAL A 13 -40.56 -2.23 30.76
N LYS A 14 -41.41 -1.28 30.39
CA LYS A 14 -41.08 -0.30 29.33
C LYS A 14 -40.00 0.71 29.75
N LEU A 15 -39.94 1.11 31.00
CA LEU A 15 -38.88 1.93 31.55
C LEU A 15 -37.56 1.14 31.66
N ALA A 16 -37.63 -0.15 32.03
CA ALA A 16 -36.43 -1.02 32.03
C ALA A 16 -35.91 -1.33 30.64
N ALA A 17 -36.79 -1.45 29.62
CA ALA A 17 -36.39 -1.64 28.23
C ALA A 17 -35.82 -0.36 27.61
N ALA A 18 -36.27 0.83 28.02
CA ALA A 18 -35.72 2.13 27.58
C ALA A 18 -34.35 2.44 28.19
N SER A 19 -34.03 1.89 29.37
CA SER A 19 -32.72 2.04 29.99
C SER A 19 -31.69 1.05 29.45
N ALA A 20 -32.11 -0.03 28.73
CA ALA A 20 -31.19 -0.94 28.03
C ALA A 20 -30.76 -0.46 26.65
N ALA A 21 -31.32 0.67 26.14
CA ALA A 21 -30.95 1.30 24.87
C ALA A 21 -30.13 2.57 25.05
N LEU A 22 -29.52 2.77 26.21
CA LEU A 22 -28.45 3.76 26.33
C LEU A 22 -27.26 3.20 25.57
N PRO A 23 -26.65 3.99 24.63
CA PRO A 23 -25.38 3.60 24.06
C PRO A 23 -24.45 3.32 25.23
N LEU A 24 -23.76 2.18 25.21
CA LEU A 24 -22.68 1.88 26.14
C LEU A 24 -21.73 3.09 26.11
N VAL A 25 -21.95 4.02 27.05
CA VAL A 25 -20.98 5.04 27.34
C VAL A 25 -19.78 4.26 27.84
N HIS A 26 -18.79 4.14 27.00
CA HIS A 26 -17.48 3.60 27.40
C HIS A 26 -17.04 4.44 28.58
N ILE A 27 -17.13 3.88 29.80
CA ILE A 27 -16.54 4.50 30.98
C ILE A 27 -15.04 4.50 30.69
N ARG A 28 -14.55 5.64 30.24
CA ARG A 28 -13.11 5.87 30.13
C ARG A 28 -12.53 5.70 31.52
N THR A 29 -11.85 4.58 31.75
CA THR A 29 -10.90 4.51 32.85
C THR A 29 -9.91 5.66 32.62
N ALA A 30 -9.90 6.61 33.55
CA ALA A 30 -8.98 7.72 33.56
C ALA A 30 -7.57 7.19 33.81
N GLY A 31 -6.96 6.64 32.77
CA GLY A 31 -5.51 6.45 32.68
C GLY A 31 -4.96 7.68 32.00
N ALA A 32 -4.00 8.32 32.62
CA ALA A 32 -3.24 9.48 32.19
C ALA A 32 -3.87 10.26 31.03
N ALA A 33 -4.91 11.02 31.34
CA ALA A 33 -5.54 11.92 30.39
C ALA A 33 -4.54 12.98 29.96
N GLY A 34 -4.20 13.02 28.70
CA GLY A 34 -3.63 14.25 28.27
C GLY A 34 -2.94 14.27 26.93
N LYS A 35 -2.09 13.35 26.60
CA LYS A 35 -1.29 13.45 25.37
C LYS A 35 -1.34 12.17 24.57
N LEU A 36 -1.56 12.30 23.26
CA LEU A 36 -1.52 11.22 22.29
C LEU A 36 -0.56 11.63 21.16
N ASN A 37 0.45 10.83 20.90
CA ASN A 37 1.42 11.07 19.85
C ASN A 37 1.21 10.07 18.71
N ILE A 38 1.10 10.55 17.47
CA ILE A 38 0.79 9.71 16.32
C ILE A 38 1.78 9.98 15.20
N GLY A 39 2.37 8.90 14.66
CA GLY A 39 3.19 8.94 13.48
C GLY A 39 2.36 8.53 12.25
N PHE A 40 1.96 9.50 11.45
CA PHE A 40 1.30 9.28 10.16
C PHE A 40 2.32 9.29 9.02
N TRP A 41 1.96 8.65 7.93
CA TRP A 41 2.67 8.81 6.69
C TRP A 41 2.50 10.25 6.15
N ASP A 42 3.61 10.90 5.77
CA ASP A 42 3.62 12.16 5.05
C ASP A 42 3.18 11.92 3.61
N HIS A 43 1.94 12.29 3.31
CA HIS A 43 1.25 11.95 2.09
C HIS A 43 1.86 12.67 0.88
N TRP A 44 2.01 11.97 -0.25
CA TRP A 44 2.51 12.56 -1.51
C TRP A 44 1.65 13.71 -2.04
N VAL A 45 0.37 13.76 -1.68
CA VAL A 45 -0.56 14.84 -1.98
C VAL A 45 -0.81 15.63 -0.69
N PRO A 46 -0.19 16.81 -0.50
CA PRO A 46 -0.18 17.53 0.78
C PRO A 46 -1.58 17.87 1.31
N GLY A 47 -2.57 18.09 0.43
CA GLY A 47 -3.95 18.34 0.83
C GLY A 47 -4.56 17.23 1.69
N ALA A 48 -4.11 15.99 1.54
CA ALA A 48 -4.56 14.87 2.37
C ALA A 48 -4.04 15.00 3.82
N ASN A 49 -2.79 15.47 4.02
CA ASN A 49 -2.25 15.75 5.35
C ASN A 49 -3.05 16.86 6.05
N ASP A 50 -3.40 17.92 5.34
CA ASP A 50 -4.18 19.04 5.89
C ASP A 50 -5.57 18.59 6.37
N VAL A 51 -6.21 17.70 5.63
CA VAL A 51 -7.52 17.12 6.02
C VAL A 51 -7.34 16.17 7.20
N MET A 52 -6.32 15.31 7.18
CA MET A 52 -6.00 14.41 8.30
C MET A 52 -5.78 15.21 9.59
N GLN A 53 -4.97 16.29 9.55
CA GLN A 53 -4.71 17.14 10.69
C GLN A 53 -6.01 17.75 11.24
N LYS A 54 -6.87 18.30 10.38
CA LYS A 54 -8.16 18.84 10.80
C LYS A 54 -9.07 17.80 11.46
N GLN A 55 -9.05 16.58 10.98
CA GLN A 55 -9.82 15.46 11.58
C GLN A 55 -9.26 15.07 12.95
N VAL A 56 -7.95 15.02 13.08
CA VAL A 56 -7.27 14.79 14.37
C VAL A 56 -7.63 15.90 15.36
N ASP A 57 -7.55 17.16 14.96
CA ASP A 57 -7.89 18.32 15.81
C ASP A 57 -9.36 18.30 16.25
N ALA A 58 -10.28 17.97 15.35
CA ALA A 58 -11.70 17.84 15.67
C ALA A 58 -11.97 16.72 16.69
N TRP A 59 -11.32 15.58 16.53
CA TRP A 59 -11.40 14.49 17.49
C TRP A 59 -10.79 14.88 18.84
N ALA A 60 -9.62 15.51 18.83
CA ALA A 60 -8.89 15.98 20.00
C ALA A 60 -9.73 16.94 20.84
N GLN A 61 -10.34 17.95 20.19
CA GLN A 61 -11.22 18.91 20.84
C GLN A 61 -12.46 18.24 21.47
N LYS A 62 -13.14 17.36 20.71
CA LYS A 62 -14.32 16.64 21.17
C LYS A 62 -14.02 15.77 22.38
N ASN A 63 -12.86 15.13 22.40
CA ASN A 63 -12.47 14.17 23.41
C ASN A 63 -11.63 14.78 24.54
N LYS A 64 -11.28 16.07 24.45
CA LYS A 64 -10.43 16.80 25.40
C LYS A 64 -9.07 16.11 25.61
N VAL A 65 -8.46 15.64 24.53
CA VAL A 65 -7.14 15.02 24.50
C VAL A 65 -6.21 15.92 23.71
N GLU A 66 -5.02 16.19 24.21
CA GLU A 66 -3.96 16.84 23.42
C GLU A 66 -3.39 15.80 22.45
N VAL A 67 -3.37 16.09 21.15
CA VAL A 67 -2.82 15.18 20.14
C VAL A 67 -1.72 15.88 19.36
N THR A 68 -0.58 15.20 19.24
CA THR A 68 0.51 15.58 18.32
C THR A 68 0.50 14.58 17.16
N ALA A 69 0.39 15.08 15.95
CA ALA A 69 0.48 14.26 14.73
C ALA A 69 1.77 14.61 13.98
N ASP A 70 2.65 13.64 13.84
CA ASP A 70 3.88 13.75 13.08
C ASP A 70 3.69 13.10 11.70
N PHE A 71 3.90 13.87 10.63
CA PHE A 71 3.85 13.36 9.26
C PHE A 71 5.26 12.95 8.83
N ILE A 72 5.46 11.65 8.64
CA ILE A 72 6.77 11.02 8.46
C ILE A 72 6.93 10.60 7.00
N THR A 73 7.91 11.17 6.32
CA THR A 73 8.16 10.89 4.90
C THR A 73 8.75 9.49 4.67
N THR A 74 8.41 8.90 3.52
CA THR A 74 9.07 7.68 3.02
C THR A 74 10.43 7.96 2.41
N SER A 75 10.72 9.21 2.04
CA SER A 75 12.02 9.57 1.45
C SER A 75 13.16 9.24 2.40
N GLY A 76 14.17 8.55 1.89
CA GLY A 76 15.31 8.07 2.68
C GLY A 76 14.93 6.98 3.69
N GLY A 77 13.76 6.35 3.56
CA GLY A 77 13.33 5.24 4.41
C GLY A 77 12.92 5.64 5.83
N LYS A 78 12.65 6.92 6.09
CA LYS A 78 12.34 7.38 7.46
C LYS A 78 11.12 6.68 8.05
N LEU A 79 10.04 6.54 7.26
CA LEU A 79 8.82 5.89 7.73
C LEU A 79 9.06 4.43 8.12
N GLN A 80 9.93 3.71 7.39
CA GLN A 80 10.28 2.31 7.69
C GLN A 80 11.24 2.19 8.87
N MET A 81 12.15 3.16 9.05
CA MET A 81 13.13 3.15 10.15
C MET A 81 12.53 3.55 11.49
N THR A 82 11.50 4.39 11.51
CA THR A 82 10.87 4.88 12.75
C THR A 82 10.30 3.74 13.59
N PRO A 83 9.46 2.81 13.05
CA PRO A 83 8.96 1.68 13.83
C PRO A 83 10.07 0.78 14.41
N ALA A 84 11.16 0.60 13.68
CA ALA A 84 12.29 -0.19 14.16
C ALA A 84 12.93 0.46 15.41
N ALA A 85 13.19 1.77 15.35
CA ALA A 85 13.78 2.51 16.46
C ALA A 85 12.86 2.55 17.69
N GLU A 86 11.56 2.82 17.50
CA GLU A 86 10.58 2.91 18.58
C GLU A 86 10.31 1.57 19.24
N THR A 87 10.22 0.50 18.46
CA THR A 87 10.05 -0.86 18.99
C THR A 87 11.24 -1.28 19.84
N GLN A 88 12.46 -0.96 19.39
CA GLN A 88 13.68 -1.24 20.14
C GLN A 88 13.75 -0.40 21.45
N ALA A 89 13.42 0.87 21.38
CA ALA A 89 13.43 1.79 22.51
C ALA A 89 12.25 1.56 23.46
N LYS A 90 11.18 0.90 23.02
CA LYS A 90 9.87 0.80 23.70
C LYS A 90 9.34 2.19 24.12
N ALA A 91 9.54 3.18 23.25
CA ALA A 91 9.15 4.57 23.44
C ALA A 91 9.03 5.26 22.09
N GLY A 92 8.13 6.26 21.98
CA GLY A 92 7.87 7.03 20.77
C GLY A 92 6.39 7.36 20.63
N HIS A 93 5.83 7.13 19.44
CA HIS A 93 4.41 7.36 19.18
C HIS A 93 3.52 6.35 19.92
N ASP A 94 2.28 6.72 20.15
CA ASP A 94 1.25 5.83 20.68
C ASP A 94 0.64 4.97 19.55
N VAL A 95 0.44 5.60 18.39
CA VAL A 95 -0.04 4.99 17.15
C VAL A 95 0.94 5.32 16.03
N MET A 96 1.22 4.35 15.17
CA MET A 96 2.18 4.51 14.08
C MET A 96 1.64 3.93 12.78
N THR A 97 2.04 4.53 11.65
CA THR A 97 1.82 3.97 10.31
C THR A 97 2.85 2.90 10.00
N PHE A 98 2.38 1.75 9.53
CA PHE A 98 3.16 0.61 9.06
C PHE A 98 2.88 0.36 7.59
N ILE A 99 3.91 -0.09 6.86
CA ILE A 99 3.79 -0.36 5.42
C ILE A 99 3.90 -1.86 5.17
N THR A 100 2.99 -2.41 4.39
CA THR A 100 3.00 -3.78 3.87
C THR A 100 3.39 -4.81 4.96
N TRP A 101 4.59 -5.35 4.96
CA TRP A 101 5.06 -6.40 5.88
C TRP A 101 5.47 -5.90 7.27
N ASP A 102 5.54 -4.59 7.50
CA ASP A 102 5.98 -4.05 8.80
C ASP A 102 5.06 -4.46 9.95
N VAL A 103 3.74 -4.63 9.68
CA VAL A 103 2.81 -5.13 10.71
C VAL A 103 3.25 -6.49 11.21
N GLN A 104 3.60 -7.42 10.32
CA GLN A 104 4.07 -8.75 10.70
C GLN A 104 5.41 -8.68 11.43
N ASN A 105 6.30 -7.80 10.98
CA ASN A 105 7.64 -7.64 11.56
C ASN A 105 7.59 -7.11 13.01
N TYR A 106 6.61 -6.26 13.33
CA TYR A 106 6.50 -5.62 14.64
C TYR A 106 5.28 -6.08 15.45
N ALA A 107 4.57 -7.14 15.02
CA ALA A 107 3.30 -7.57 15.58
C ALA A 107 3.33 -7.84 17.10
N ASP A 108 4.41 -8.41 17.62
CA ASP A 108 4.56 -8.66 19.07
C ASP A 108 4.68 -7.36 19.89
N SER A 109 4.91 -6.23 19.24
CA SER A 109 4.93 -4.89 19.85
C SER A 109 3.66 -4.10 19.63
N LEU A 110 2.64 -4.70 18.97
CA LEU A 110 1.37 -4.06 18.66
C LEU A 110 0.23 -4.64 19.51
N GLU A 111 -0.69 -3.76 19.89
CA GLU A 111 -1.92 -4.13 20.59
C GLU A 111 -2.92 -4.78 19.64
N PRO A 112 -3.56 -5.87 20.00
CA PRO A 112 -4.68 -6.41 19.23
C PRO A 112 -5.80 -5.38 19.06
N VAL A 113 -6.34 -5.29 17.83
CA VAL A 113 -7.39 -4.33 17.45
C VAL A 113 -8.69 -5.02 16.99
N ASP A 114 -8.92 -6.27 17.38
CA ASP A 114 -10.06 -7.08 16.93
C ASP A 114 -11.41 -6.40 17.15
N GLU A 115 -11.61 -5.76 18.32
CA GLU A 115 -12.87 -5.05 18.62
C GLU A 115 -13.06 -3.80 17.74
N VAL A 116 -11.98 -3.09 17.41
CA VAL A 116 -12.01 -1.97 16.45
C VAL A 116 -12.38 -2.52 15.08
N MET A 117 -11.71 -3.56 14.63
CA MET A 117 -11.95 -4.17 13.32
C MET A 117 -13.37 -4.72 13.18
N LYS A 118 -13.92 -5.32 14.24
CA LYS A 118 -15.32 -5.76 14.26
C LYS A 118 -16.30 -4.62 14.00
N ARG A 119 -16.07 -3.44 14.60
CA ARG A 119 -16.90 -2.27 14.37
C ARG A 119 -16.68 -1.66 12.98
N LEU A 120 -15.43 -1.57 12.54
CA LEU A 120 -15.09 -1.04 11.23
C LEU A 120 -15.63 -1.92 10.08
N THR A 121 -15.53 -3.23 10.18
CA THR A 121 -16.10 -4.13 9.17
C THR A 121 -17.63 -4.10 9.16
N ALA A 122 -18.26 -3.96 10.33
CA ALA A 122 -19.71 -3.78 10.39
C ALA A 122 -20.18 -2.49 9.72
N ALA A 123 -19.39 -1.41 9.80
CA ALA A 123 -19.72 -0.11 9.19
C ALA A 123 -19.32 0.00 7.72
N ASN A 124 -18.11 -0.46 7.39
CA ASN A 124 -17.43 -0.20 6.12
C ASN A 124 -17.37 -1.42 5.17
N GLY A 125 -17.93 -2.57 5.60
CA GLY A 125 -17.86 -3.82 4.85
C GLY A 125 -16.55 -4.59 5.08
N ASP A 126 -16.44 -5.73 4.42
CA ASP A 126 -15.28 -6.60 4.55
C ASP A 126 -13.99 -5.95 4.03
N VAL A 127 -12.89 -6.25 4.70
CA VAL A 127 -11.55 -5.86 4.26
C VAL A 127 -11.08 -6.84 3.18
N ASN A 128 -10.39 -6.35 2.17
CA ASN A 128 -9.81 -7.21 1.14
C ASN A 128 -8.81 -8.22 1.74
N ASN A 129 -8.60 -9.34 1.02
CA ASN A 129 -7.78 -10.44 1.52
C ASN A 129 -6.31 -10.07 1.72
N VAL A 130 -5.76 -9.17 0.90
CA VAL A 130 -4.36 -8.72 1.01
C VAL A 130 -4.13 -8.00 2.34
N SER A 131 -4.96 -6.98 2.62
CA SER A 131 -4.88 -6.23 3.88
C SER A 131 -5.20 -7.11 5.08
N THR A 132 -6.16 -8.04 4.94
CA THR A 132 -6.50 -9.00 5.98
C THR A 132 -5.31 -9.90 6.32
N TYR A 133 -4.61 -10.43 5.31
CA TYR A 133 -3.46 -11.28 5.52
C TYR A 133 -2.32 -10.52 6.21
N LEU A 134 -1.97 -9.33 5.71
CA LEU A 134 -0.84 -8.55 6.23
C LEU A 134 -1.09 -7.97 7.63
N ALA A 135 -2.36 -7.68 7.99
CA ALA A 135 -2.70 -7.09 9.28
C ALA A 135 -2.97 -8.11 10.39
N LYS A 136 -3.14 -9.40 10.05
CA LYS A 136 -3.38 -10.45 11.04
C LYS A 136 -2.09 -11.14 11.46
N TYR A 137 -1.96 -11.34 12.77
CA TYR A 137 -0.85 -12.07 13.37
C TYR A 137 -1.38 -13.00 14.46
N LYS A 138 -1.01 -14.28 14.41
CA LYS A 138 -1.45 -15.32 15.38
C LYS A 138 -2.98 -15.33 15.62
N GLY A 139 -3.74 -15.08 14.56
CA GLY A 139 -5.21 -15.09 14.59
C GLY A 139 -5.88 -13.78 14.98
N HIS A 140 -5.15 -12.77 15.41
CA HIS A 140 -5.64 -11.45 15.82
C HIS A 140 -5.31 -10.36 14.80
N TRP A 141 -6.12 -9.31 14.74
CA TRP A 141 -5.76 -8.10 14.03
C TRP A 141 -4.71 -7.31 14.83
N ALA A 142 -3.50 -7.23 14.32
CA ALA A 142 -2.40 -6.48 14.94
C ALA A 142 -2.42 -4.99 14.57
N ALA A 143 -3.05 -4.62 13.46
CA ALA A 143 -3.20 -3.23 13.02
C ALA A 143 -4.50 -3.03 12.24
N VAL A 144 -4.93 -1.78 12.13
CA VAL A 144 -6.09 -1.38 11.33
C VAL A 144 -5.62 -1.05 9.90
N PRO A 145 -6.13 -1.75 8.87
CA PRO A 145 -5.90 -1.33 7.49
C PRO A 145 -6.42 0.09 7.27
N SER A 146 -5.52 1.01 6.90
CA SER A 146 -5.89 2.41 6.72
C SER A 146 -6.47 2.66 5.33
N SER A 147 -7.15 3.79 5.19
CA SER A 147 -7.58 4.30 3.89
C SER A 147 -6.53 5.18 3.22
N SER A 148 -5.41 5.45 3.88
CA SER A 148 -4.33 6.24 3.29
C SER A 148 -3.47 5.39 2.37
N GLY A 149 -3.12 5.94 1.23
CA GLY A 149 -2.34 5.25 0.21
C GLY A 149 -3.20 4.44 -0.77
N THR A 150 -2.57 4.01 -1.85
CA THR A 150 -3.18 3.14 -2.85
C THR A 150 -2.80 1.70 -2.60
N GLN A 151 -3.67 0.78 -2.96
CA GLN A 151 -3.45 -0.65 -2.75
C GLN A 151 -2.55 -1.28 -3.81
N THR A 152 -2.31 -0.58 -4.91
CA THR A 152 -1.57 -1.09 -6.05
C THR A 152 -0.61 -0.06 -6.62
N LYS A 153 0.42 -0.53 -7.33
CA LYS A 153 1.42 0.28 -8.03
C LYS A 153 1.34 0.01 -9.52
N PRO A 154 0.31 0.51 -10.21
CA PRO A 154 0.15 0.32 -11.64
C PRO A 154 1.19 1.12 -12.42
N PRO A 155 1.45 0.79 -13.70
CA PRO A 155 2.16 1.68 -14.60
C PRO A 155 1.45 3.03 -14.75
N CYS A 156 2.23 4.10 -14.70
CA CYS A 156 1.86 5.44 -15.13
C CYS A 156 2.78 5.85 -16.27
N ALA A 157 2.22 6.21 -17.43
CA ALA A 157 2.99 6.45 -18.63
C ALA A 157 2.54 7.70 -19.39
N ARG A 158 3.44 8.23 -20.23
CA ARG A 158 3.22 9.39 -21.09
C ARG A 158 2.45 8.96 -22.35
N ILE A 159 1.19 9.39 -22.47
CA ILE A 159 0.28 9.08 -23.59
C ILE A 159 0.93 9.41 -24.94
N SER A 160 1.44 10.65 -25.07
CA SER A 160 2.00 11.16 -26.32
C SER A 160 3.21 10.35 -26.79
N TRP A 161 4.08 9.94 -25.83
CA TRP A 161 5.26 9.16 -26.17
C TRP A 161 4.90 7.75 -26.65
N PHE A 162 3.99 7.05 -25.97
CA PHE A 162 3.53 5.73 -26.40
C PHE A 162 2.82 5.78 -27.75
N LYS A 163 1.96 6.80 -27.96
CA LYS A 163 1.26 7.00 -29.24
C LYS A 163 2.22 7.27 -30.40
N LYS A 164 3.28 8.07 -30.19
CA LYS A 164 4.38 8.28 -31.15
C LYS A 164 5.00 6.94 -31.60
N HIS A 165 5.10 5.99 -30.69
CA HIS A 165 5.66 4.65 -30.94
C HIS A 165 4.63 3.57 -31.29
N GLY A 166 3.40 3.96 -31.64
CA GLY A 166 2.37 3.07 -32.18
C GLY A 166 1.50 2.36 -31.15
N LEU A 167 1.56 2.72 -29.87
CA LEU A 167 0.69 2.16 -28.84
C LEU A 167 -0.25 3.22 -28.26
N ASP A 168 -1.54 3.07 -28.47
CA ASP A 168 -2.57 3.93 -27.89
C ASP A 168 -3.02 3.38 -26.55
N LEU A 169 -2.46 3.91 -25.46
CA LEU A 169 -2.78 3.50 -24.09
C LEU A 169 -4.25 3.72 -23.73
N GLN A 170 -4.86 4.78 -24.24
CA GLN A 170 -6.24 5.13 -23.94
C GLN A 170 -7.23 4.22 -24.67
N ALA A 171 -6.90 3.81 -25.92
CA ALA A 171 -7.69 2.81 -26.63
C ALA A 171 -7.55 1.41 -26.02
N MET A 172 -6.33 1.07 -25.54
CA MET A 172 -6.06 -0.22 -24.89
C MET A 172 -6.75 -0.33 -23.54
N TYR A 173 -6.70 0.71 -22.74
CA TYR A 173 -7.30 0.77 -21.40
C TYR A 173 -8.15 2.04 -21.26
N PRO A 174 -9.40 2.03 -21.75
CA PRO A 174 -10.31 3.17 -21.65
C PRO A 174 -10.75 3.44 -20.20
N THR A 175 -11.45 4.55 -19.98
CA THR A 175 -11.98 4.94 -18.66
C THR A 175 -13.15 4.10 -18.17
N LYS A 176 -13.43 3.00 -18.84
CA LYS A 176 -14.48 2.04 -18.49
C LYS A 176 -13.88 0.66 -18.27
N GLU A 177 -14.55 -0.16 -17.48
CA GLU A 177 -14.20 -1.55 -17.26
C GLU A 177 -14.61 -2.40 -18.49
N GLU A 178 -13.88 -2.24 -19.58
CA GLU A 178 -14.13 -2.97 -20.84
C GLU A 178 -12.93 -3.86 -21.19
N LYS A 179 -13.20 -5.11 -21.53
CA LYS A 179 -12.19 -5.98 -22.13
C LYS A 179 -12.16 -5.74 -23.65
N ASN A 180 -10.96 -5.59 -24.19
CA ASN A 180 -10.72 -5.51 -25.63
C ASN A 180 -9.46 -6.28 -26.00
N SER A 181 -9.31 -6.64 -27.28
CA SER A 181 -8.18 -7.44 -27.79
C SER A 181 -6.82 -6.74 -27.70
N LEU A 182 -6.80 -5.41 -27.58
CA LEU A 182 -5.54 -4.65 -27.45
C LEU A 182 -4.85 -4.92 -26.10
N GLN A 183 -5.61 -5.28 -25.08
CA GLN A 183 -5.09 -5.57 -23.74
C GLN A 183 -4.21 -6.83 -23.70
N ASP A 184 -4.45 -7.79 -24.60
CA ASP A 184 -3.68 -9.03 -24.71
C ASP A 184 -2.27 -8.78 -25.24
N ALA A 185 -2.07 -7.69 -26.01
CA ALA A 185 -0.77 -7.30 -26.53
C ALA A 185 0.17 -6.71 -25.44
N TRP A 186 -0.38 -6.21 -24.32
CA TRP A 186 0.41 -5.62 -23.26
C TRP A 186 1.06 -6.69 -22.37
N THR A 187 2.21 -7.18 -22.80
CA THR A 187 3.01 -8.23 -22.16
C THR A 187 4.36 -7.69 -21.68
N TRP A 188 5.07 -8.45 -20.83
CA TRP A 188 6.45 -8.11 -20.44
C TRP A 188 7.40 -8.06 -21.65
N GLU A 189 7.17 -8.87 -22.69
CA GLU A 189 7.95 -8.78 -23.93
C GLU A 189 7.66 -7.47 -24.68
N GLU A 190 6.42 -7.02 -24.72
CA GLU A 190 6.10 -5.69 -25.28
C GLU A 190 6.68 -4.57 -24.45
N PHE A 191 6.61 -4.67 -23.11
CA PHE A 191 7.28 -3.73 -22.20
C PHE A 191 8.78 -3.62 -22.51
N LEU A 192 9.46 -4.73 -22.74
CA LEU A 192 10.89 -4.75 -23.06
C LEU A 192 11.21 -4.01 -24.38
N LYS A 193 10.36 -4.16 -25.40
CA LYS A 193 10.51 -3.41 -26.67
C LYS A 193 10.39 -1.91 -26.46
N PHE A 194 9.39 -1.49 -25.67
CA PHE A 194 9.22 -0.07 -25.35
C PHE A 194 10.34 0.47 -24.46
N ALA A 195 10.92 -0.34 -23.57
CA ALA A 195 12.10 0.04 -22.80
C ALA A 195 13.32 0.30 -23.71
N ASP A 196 13.53 -0.52 -24.74
CA ASP A 196 14.56 -0.29 -25.77
C ASP A 196 14.31 1.00 -26.58
N LEU A 197 13.06 1.28 -26.96
CA LEU A 197 12.68 2.52 -27.64
C LEU A 197 12.89 3.75 -26.74
N ALA A 198 12.61 3.63 -25.44
CA ALA A 198 12.85 4.72 -24.50
C ALA A 198 14.33 5.12 -24.46
N VAL A 199 15.23 4.14 -24.38
CA VAL A 199 16.69 4.42 -24.40
C VAL A 199 17.12 5.10 -25.70
N LYS A 200 16.55 4.71 -26.85
CA LYS A 200 16.82 5.38 -28.14
C LYS A 200 16.35 6.83 -28.18
N ASP A 201 15.31 7.16 -27.45
CA ASP A 201 14.80 8.53 -27.29
C ASP A 201 15.48 9.28 -26.10
N ASN A 202 16.58 8.77 -25.55
CA ASN A 202 17.28 9.29 -24.37
C ASN A 202 16.39 9.37 -23.12
N MET A 203 15.45 8.46 -23.00
CA MET A 203 14.58 8.26 -21.84
C MET A 203 14.83 6.88 -21.25
N THR A 204 14.26 6.64 -20.08
CA THR A 204 14.24 5.29 -19.49
C THR A 204 12.82 4.96 -19.04
N PHE A 205 12.56 3.69 -18.76
CA PHE A 205 11.52 3.34 -17.84
C PHE A 205 12.14 3.34 -16.43
N ALA A 206 11.63 4.22 -15.56
CA ALA A 206 12.29 4.52 -14.30
C ALA A 206 12.04 3.42 -13.27
N LEU A 207 12.62 2.26 -13.53
CA LEU A 207 12.65 1.13 -12.60
C LEU A 207 13.87 1.27 -11.68
N GLY A 208 13.67 1.17 -10.38
CA GLY A 208 14.75 1.15 -9.40
C GLY A 208 15.29 -0.26 -9.16
N MET A 209 16.47 -0.34 -8.58
CA MET A 209 17.08 -1.56 -8.04
C MET A 209 17.64 -1.33 -6.64
N GLY A 210 17.19 -0.27 -5.94
CA GLY A 210 17.55 0.00 -4.55
C GLY A 210 17.20 -1.17 -3.65
N GLY A 211 17.81 -1.24 -2.47
CA GLY A 211 17.51 -2.27 -1.47
C GLY A 211 16.07 -2.22 -0.96
N GLY A 212 15.79 -2.88 0.15
CA GLY A 212 14.43 -3.00 0.71
C GLY A 212 13.72 -1.69 1.06
N LEU A 213 14.43 -0.56 1.07
CA LEU A 213 13.83 0.77 1.25
C LEU A 213 13.19 1.34 -0.03
N ASN A 214 13.38 0.70 -1.18
CA ASN A 214 12.68 1.02 -2.42
C ASN A 214 11.54 0.01 -2.61
N THR A 215 10.40 0.32 -2.04
CA THR A 215 9.23 -0.57 -2.07
C THR A 215 8.64 -0.69 -3.47
N ASP A 216 8.70 0.36 -4.29
CA ASP A 216 8.22 0.35 -5.67
C ASP A 216 8.96 -0.69 -6.51
N ALA A 217 10.28 -0.73 -6.38
CA ALA A 217 11.10 -1.73 -7.06
C ALA A 217 10.83 -3.15 -6.54
N THR A 218 10.75 -3.32 -5.22
CA THR A 218 10.51 -4.62 -4.57
C THR A 218 9.20 -5.23 -5.03
N ASP A 219 8.11 -4.46 -5.03
CA ASP A 219 6.80 -4.92 -5.44
C ASP A 219 6.73 -5.18 -6.96
N THR A 220 7.36 -4.32 -7.78
CA THR A 220 7.40 -4.48 -9.24
C THR A 220 8.17 -5.74 -9.64
N HIS A 221 9.31 -6.00 -9.03
CA HIS A 221 10.10 -7.20 -9.32
C HIS A 221 9.41 -8.47 -8.83
N GLY A 222 8.73 -8.42 -7.69
CA GLY A 222 7.88 -9.52 -7.24
C GLY A 222 6.77 -9.84 -8.26
N ALA A 223 6.11 -8.82 -8.80
CA ALA A 223 5.09 -8.98 -9.84
C ALA A 223 5.67 -9.54 -11.16
N LEU A 224 6.86 -9.08 -11.54
CA LEU A 224 7.60 -9.63 -12.69
C LEU A 224 7.86 -11.12 -12.50
N PHE A 225 8.45 -11.55 -11.37
CA PHE A 225 8.73 -12.96 -11.12
C PHE A 225 7.47 -13.80 -11.13
N ALA A 226 6.41 -13.35 -10.45
CA ALA A 226 5.11 -14.03 -10.44
C ALA A 226 4.51 -14.19 -11.86
N ALA A 227 4.69 -13.20 -12.74
CA ALA A 227 4.21 -13.25 -14.13
C ALA A 227 4.89 -14.37 -14.96
N PHE A 228 6.08 -14.81 -14.56
CA PHE A 228 6.77 -15.99 -15.13
C PHE A 228 6.58 -17.26 -14.28
N GLY A 229 5.85 -17.19 -13.18
CA GLY A 229 5.66 -18.30 -12.26
C GLY A 229 6.83 -18.51 -11.30
N GLY A 230 7.69 -17.50 -11.14
CA GLY A 230 8.80 -17.50 -10.21
C GLY A 230 8.34 -17.15 -8.79
N THR A 231 8.87 -17.90 -7.83
CA THR A 231 8.81 -17.56 -6.40
C THR A 231 10.17 -17.89 -5.78
N LEU A 232 10.54 -17.26 -4.67
CA LEU A 232 11.83 -17.51 -4.04
C LEU A 232 11.78 -18.67 -3.04
N ILE A 233 10.64 -18.82 -2.37
CA ILE A 233 10.40 -19.83 -1.34
C ILE A 233 8.93 -20.21 -1.36
N ASP A 234 8.60 -21.45 -1.05
CA ASP A 234 7.22 -21.93 -0.95
C ASP A 234 6.69 -21.91 0.49
N ALA A 235 5.44 -22.36 0.66
CA ALA A 235 4.77 -22.39 1.95
C ALA A 235 5.42 -23.34 2.97
N GLU A 236 6.12 -24.35 2.49
CA GLU A 236 6.86 -25.32 3.29
C GLU A 236 8.26 -24.83 3.68
N GLY A 237 8.64 -23.61 3.28
CA GLY A 237 9.96 -23.04 3.54
C GLY A 237 11.06 -23.54 2.61
N LYS A 238 10.70 -24.22 1.51
CA LYS A 238 11.66 -24.76 0.57
C LYS A 238 12.02 -23.75 -0.51
N SER A 239 13.31 -23.61 -0.80
CA SER A 239 13.81 -22.75 -1.88
C SER A 239 13.23 -23.15 -3.24
N GLN A 240 12.71 -22.18 -3.96
CA GLN A 240 12.20 -22.27 -5.34
C GLN A 240 13.08 -21.51 -6.35
N LEU A 241 14.28 -21.11 -5.92
CA LEU A 241 15.22 -20.33 -6.74
C LEU A 241 15.69 -21.08 -8.00
N LYS A 242 15.65 -22.41 -7.99
CA LYS A 242 15.99 -23.27 -9.15
C LYS A 242 14.78 -23.78 -9.92
N SER A 243 13.58 -23.32 -9.59
CA SER A 243 12.37 -23.67 -10.34
C SER A 243 12.40 -23.09 -11.76
N ASP A 244 11.67 -23.72 -12.66
CA ASP A 244 11.58 -23.23 -14.05
C ASP A 244 10.99 -21.83 -14.15
N GLY A 245 10.02 -21.50 -13.31
CA GLY A 245 9.43 -20.17 -13.26
C GLY A 245 10.44 -19.11 -12.85
N THR A 246 11.21 -19.35 -11.78
CA THR A 246 12.26 -18.42 -11.32
C THR A 246 13.38 -18.30 -12.35
N ARG A 247 13.79 -19.39 -12.99
CA ARG A 247 14.77 -19.38 -14.08
C ARG A 247 14.31 -18.49 -15.24
N GLN A 248 13.07 -18.68 -15.73
CA GLN A 248 12.50 -17.88 -16.81
C GLN A 248 12.40 -16.40 -16.43
N ALA A 249 11.97 -16.09 -15.20
CA ALA A 249 11.94 -14.71 -14.70
C ALA A 249 13.33 -14.07 -14.71
N MET A 250 14.37 -14.81 -14.30
CA MET A 250 15.75 -14.31 -14.30
C MET A 250 16.33 -14.15 -15.71
N GLU A 251 16.04 -15.06 -16.63
CA GLU A 251 16.41 -14.92 -18.04
C GLU A 251 15.79 -13.66 -18.68
N PHE A 252 14.52 -13.39 -18.36
CA PHE A 252 13.88 -12.15 -18.77
C PHE A 252 14.50 -10.93 -18.08
N ALA A 253 14.69 -10.97 -16.75
CA ALA A 253 15.28 -9.89 -15.98
C ALA A 253 16.69 -9.52 -16.49
N GLN A 254 17.52 -10.51 -16.89
CA GLN A 254 18.84 -10.28 -17.46
C GLN A 254 18.80 -9.46 -18.77
N ARG A 255 17.70 -9.58 -19.53
CA ARG A 255 17.47 -8.75 -20.72
C ARG A 255 17.00 -7.36 -20.34
N LEU A 256 16.15 -7.26 -19.33
CA LEU A 256 15.48 -6.04 -18.89
C LEU A 256 16.45 -5.07 -18.17
N VAL A 257 17.36 -5.56 -17.33
CA VAL A 257 18.26 -4.70 -16.52
C VAL A 257 19.20 -3.83 -17.35
N LYS A 258 19.36 -4.15 -18.62
CA LYS A 258 20.15 -3.35 -19.58
C LYS A 258 19.53 -1.97 -19.86
N PHE A 259 18.22 -1.84 -19.65
CA PHE A 259 17.43 -0.64 -19.91
C PHE A 259 17.15 0.19 -18.66
N TYR A 260 17.67 -0.24 -17.51
CA TYR A 260 17.51 0.51 -16.26
C TYR A 260 18.37 1.78 -16.27
N PRO A 261 17.91 2.85 -15.57
CA PRO A 261 18.72 4.05 -15.38
C PRO A 261 20.10 3.72 -14.80
N ALA A 262 21.12 4.51 -15.16
CA ALA A 262 22.47 4.29 -14.67
C ALA A 262 22.56 4.28 -13.14
N ASP A 263 21.76 5.11 -12.47
CA ASP A 263 21.67 5.32 -11.04
C ASP A 263 20.56 4.51 -10.34
N ALA A 264 19.99 3.50 -11.02
CA ALA A 264 18.85 2.71 -10.52
C ALA A 264 19.06 2.09 -9.13
N VAL A 265 20.31 1.78 -8.75
CA VAL A 265 20.63 1.23 -7.42
C VAL A 265 20.49 2.25 -6.29
N SER A 266 20.49 3.55 -6.60
CA SER A 266 20.30 4.64 -5.63
C SER A 266 18.86 5.16 -5.58
N TYR A 267 17.94 4.57 -6.34
CA TYR A 267 16.55 4.99 -6.35
C TYR A 267 15.86 4.69 -5.02
N ASP A 268 15.14 5.70 -4.54
CA ASP A 268 14.11 5.61 -3.50
C ASP A 268 12.70 5.70 -4.14
N ASP A 269 11.65 5.60 -3.33
CA ASP A 269 10.25 5.67 -3.78
C ASP A 269 9.84 7.02 -4.40
N ALA A 270 10.65 8.06 -4.30
CA ALA A 270 10.40 9.36 -4.96
C ALA A 270 11.13 9.51 -6.31
N SER A 271 12.09 8.64 -6.62
CA SER A 271 12.98 8.80 -7.77
C SER A 271 12.27 8.61 -9.10
N ASN A 272 11.38 7.63 -9.20
CA ASN A 272 10.57 7.37 -10.38
C ASN A 272 9.59 8.53 -10.66
N ASN A 273 8.94 9.09 -9.64
CA ASN A 273 8.09 10.27 -9.78
C ASN A 273 8.85 11.45 -10.39
N ARG A 274 10.03 11.76 -9.84
CA ARG A 274 10.89 12.82 -10.38
C ARG A 274 11.29 12.56 -11.84
N ALA A 275 11.58 11.30 -12.20
CA ALA A 275 11.95 10.93 -13.56
C ALA A 275 10.80 11.13 -14.55
N LEU A 276 9.56 10.73 -14.19
CA LEU A 276 8.39 10.93 -15.05
C LEU A 276 8.06 12.42 -15.23
N ILE A 277 8.04 13.20 -14.14
CA ILE A 277 7.68 14.61 -14.15
C ILE A 277 8.70 15.44 -14.92
N SER A 278 9.99 15.14 -14.78
CA SER A 278 11.07 15.83 -15.50
C SER A 278 11.23 15.41 -16.96
N GLY A 279 10.43 14.46 -17.46
CA GLY A 279 10.52 13.95 -18.83
C GLY A 279 11.70 13.01 -19.08
N LYS A 280 12.40 12.56 -18.04
CA LYS A 280 13.47 11.56 -18.15
C LYS A 280 12.95 10.12 -18.26
N SER A 281 11.67 9.92 -17.96
CA SER A 281 11.02 8.63 -18.07
C SER A 281 9.70 8.73 -18.83
N ALA A 282 9.43 7.73 -19.67
CA ALA A 282 8.17 7.59 -20.39
C ALA A 282 7.16 6.73 -19.63
N LEU A 283 7.62 5.89 -18.71
CA LEU A 283 6.79 5.02 -17.88
C LEU A 283 7.47 4.78 -16.53
N ILE A 284 6.66 4.72 -15.50
CA ILE A 284 7.06 4.28 -14.16
C ILE A 284 6.05 3.27 -13.62
N PHE A 285 6.49 2.41 -12.71
CA PHE A 285 5.60 1.69 -11.80
C PHE A 285 5.54 2.45 -10.49
N ASN A 286 4.36 2.92 -10.14
CA ASN A 286 4.17 3.72 -8.93
C ASN A 286 2.68 3.78 -8.60
N PRO A 287 2.31 3.92 -7.33
CA PRO A 287 1.02 4.47 -6.99
C PRO A 287 0.77 5.76 -7.78
N PRO A 288 -0.48 6.16 -8.05
CA PRO A 288 -0.79 7.36 -8.83
C PRO A 288 -0.27 8.70 -8.27
N SER A 289 0.71 8.65 -7.38
CA SER A 289 1.37 9.82 -6.78
C SER A 289 2.06 10.72 -7.81
N ALA A 290 2.70 10.13 -8.82
CA ALA A 290 3.35 10.92 -9.86
C ALA A 290 2.35 11.79 -10.63
N TRP A 291 1.17 11.25 -10.96
CA TRP A 291 0.11 12.02 -11.58
C TRP A 291 -0.41 13.13 -10.65
N ALA A 292 -0.66 12.82 -9.37
CA ALA A 292 -1.15 13.80 -8.41
C ALA A 292 -0.15 14.94 -8.16
N VAL A 293 1.15 14.61 -8.04
CA VAL A 293 2.21 15.63 -7.94
C VAL A 293 2.31 16.43 -9.24
N ALA A 294 2.27 15.78 -10.40
CA ALA A 294 2.30 16.47 -11.68
C ALA A 294 1.10 17.40 -11.87
N LYS A 295 -0.09 17.01 -11.43
CA LYS A 295 -1.29 17.87 -11.51
C LYS A 295 -1.11 19.18 -10.78
N ARG A 296 -0.34 19.20 -9.70
CA ARG A 296 0.00 20.40 -8.93
C ARG A 296 1.16 21.20 -9.58
N ASP A 297 2.23 20.53 -9.95
CA ASP A 297 3.54 21.14 -10.25
C ASP A 297 3.83 21.25 -11.75
N ALA A 298 3.22 20.40 -12.57
CA ALA A 298 3.42 20.29 -14.02
C ALA A 298 2.12 19.79 -14.70
N PRO A 299 1.05 20.61 -14.76
CA PRO A 299 -0.26 20.20 -15.25
C PRO A 299 -0.24 19.61 -16.67
N GLU A 300 0.64 20.08 -17.53
CA GLU A 300 0.84 19.55 -18.89
C GLU A 300 1.35 18.11 -18.88
N VAL A 301 2.19 17.76 -17.90
CA VAL A 301 2.63 16.37 -17.69
C VAL A 301 1.48 15.50 -17.19
N ALA A 302 0.70 16.00 -16.23
CA ALA A 302 -0.45 15.27 -15.72
C ALA A 302 -1.49 14.98 -16.83
N ALA A 303 -1.73 15.95 -17.73
CA ALA A 303 -2.63 15.78 -18.86
C ALA A 303 -2.14 14.75 -19.89
N ASP A 304 -0.85 14.46 -19.91
CA ASP A 304 -0.21 13.45 -20.77
C ASP A 304 0.03 12.11 -20.04
N CYS A 305 -0.45 11.94 -18.82
CA CYS A 305 -0.30 10.69 -18.07
C CYS A 305 -1.52 9.79 -18.19
N TRP A 306 -1.25 8.47 -18.21
CA TRP A 306 -2.28 7.44 -18.17
C TRP A 306 -1.89 6.32 -17.20
N THR A 307 -2.84 5.89 -16.39
CA THR A 307 -2.67 4.78 -15.44
C THR A 307 -3.40 3.54 -15.97
N PHE A 308 -2.71 2.40 -15.99
CA PHE A 308 -3.21 1.18 -16.61
C PHE A 308 -2.57 -0.06 -15.97
N PRO A 309 -3.03 -1.30 -16.29
CA PRO A 309 -2.51 -2.51 -15.66
C PRO A 309 -1.04 -2.80 -15.97
N ALA A 310 -0.37 -3.52 -15.06
CA ALA A 310 0.95 -4.08 -15.30
C ALA A 310 0.95 -5.02 -16.52
N PRO A 311 2.12 -5.24 -17.18
CA PRO A 311 2.22 -6.20 -18.29
C PRO A 311 1.88 -7.62 -17.85
N SER A 312 1.34 -8.45 -18.76
CA SER A 312 1.15 -9.88 -18.53
C SER A 312 2.41 -10.66 -18.90
N GLY A 313 2.63 -11.76 -18.19
CA GLY A 313 3.62 -12.79 -18.54
C GLY A 313 2.97 -14.12 -18.86
N PRO A 314 3.76 -15.20 -19.02
CA PRO A 314 3.25 -16.53 -19.36
C PRO A 314 2.26 -17.11 -18.34
N LYS A 315 2.32 -16.67 -17.09
CA LYS A 315 1.41 -17.10 -16.00
C LYS A 315 0.31 -16.10 -15.69
N GLY A 316 0.20 -15.04 -16.48
CA GLY A 316 -0.82 -14.02 -16.35
C GLY A 316 -0.28 -12.66 -15.94
N ARG A 317 -1.21 -11.83 -15.50
CA ARG A 317 -0.96 -10.44 -15.07
C ARG A 317 -0.98 -10.37 -13.55
N PHE A 318 0.08 -9.82 -12.99
CA PHE A 318 0.23 -9.61 -11.56
C PHE A 318 0.45 -8.13 -11.26
N VAL A 319 -0.15 -7.66 -10.20
CA VAL A 319 -0.14 -6.23 -9.86
C VAL A 319 0.71 -6.01 -8.61
N PRO A 320 1.70 -5.14 -8.66
CA PRO A 320 2.45 -4.75 -7.47
C PRO A 320 1.50 -4.17 -6.41
N THR A 321 1.64 -4.58 -5.16
CA THR A 321 0.74 -4.20 -4.07
C THR A 321 1.48 -3.50 -2.95
N GLN A 322 0.87 -2.47 -2.39
CA GLN A 322 1.34 -1.78 -1.20
C GLN A 322 0.15 -1.43 -0.30
N MET A 323 0.30 -1.73 1.00
CA MET A 323 -0.74 -1.44 1.99
C MET A 323 -0.18 -0.60 3.11
N TYR A 324 -1.04 0.25 3.69
CA TYR A 324 -0.73 1.04 4.87
C TYR A 324 -1.66 0.64 6.01
N PHE A 325 -1.12 0.63 7.21
CA PHE A 325 -1.81 0.20 8.42
C PHE A 325 -1.54 1.18 9.55
N TRP A 326 -2.47 1.29 10.50
CA TRP A 326 -2.27 2.00 11.75
C TRP A 326 -2.25 1.01 12.91
N GLY A 327 -1.12 0.91 13.58
CA GLY A 327 -0.90 0.04 14.74
C GLY A 327 -0.74 0.87 16.01
N THR A 328 -1.30 0.38 17.11
CA THR A 328 -1.12 0.94 18.44
C THR A 328 -0.06 0.14 19.17
N TYR A 329 0.97 0.79 19.69
CA TYR A 329 2.04 0.08 20.39
C TYR A 329 1.64 -0.45 21.77
N THR A 330 2.15 -1.62 22.15
CA THR A 330 1.96 -2.22 23.48
C THR A 330 2.53 -1.39 24.61
N PHE A 331 3.60 -0.64 24.36
CA PHE A 331 4.23 0.25 25.35
C PHE A 331 3.49 1.59 25.52
N SER A 332 2.53 1.91 24.65
CA SER A 332 1.72 3.14 24.78
C SER A 332 0.91 3.13 26.08
N PRO A 333 0.93 4.21 26.87
CA PRO A 333 0.02 4.41 27.99
C PRO A 333 -1.39 4.82 27.51
N ASN A 334 -1.56 5.21 26.25
CA ASN A 334 -2.76 5.84 25.69
C ASN A 334 -3.53 4.93 24.72
N LYS A 335 -3.40 3.61 24.83
CA LYS A 335 -3.90 2.60 23.90
C LYS A 335 -5.36 2.78 23.50
N SER A 336 -6.24 3.04 24.47
CA SER A 336 -7.67 3.23 24.22
C SER A 336 -7.96 4.47 23.40
N ALA A 337 -7.28 5.58 23.69
CA ALA A 337 -7.43 6.84 22.95
C ALA A 337 -6.90 6.69 21.52
N GLY A 338 -5.76 6.01 21.34
CA GLY A 338 -5.22 5.72 20.02
C GLY A 338 -6.16 4.89 19.16
N LYS A 339 -6.72 3.80 19.72
CA LYS A 339 -7.70 2.95 19.02
C LYS A 339 -8.99 3.70 18.66
N ASP A 340 -9.48 4.57 19.55
CA ASP A 340 -10.70 5.38 19.33
C ASP A 340 -10.47 6.44 18.22
N LEU A 341 -9.30 7.09 18.20
CA LEU A 341 -8.96 8.00 17.13
C LEU A 341 -8.84 7.30 15.77
N VAL A 342 -8.18 6.16 15.72
CA VAL A 342 -8.08 5.37 14.47
C VAL A 342 -9.47 4.98 13.96
N GLU A 343 -10.37 4.53 14.83
CA GLU A 343 -11.75 4.21 14.47
C GLU A 343 -12.51 5.45 13.95
N PHE A 344 -12.33 6.61 14.58
CA PHE A 344 -12.90 7.86 14.11
C PHE A 344 -12.38 8.25 12.71
N LEU A 345 -11.08 8.14 12.47
CA LEU A 345 -10.48 8.43 11.18
C LEU A 345 -10.98 7.50 10.07
N MET A 346 -11.42 6.30 10.40
CA MET A 346 -11.97 5.32 9.47
C MET A 346 -13.49 5.42 9.27
N GLN A 347 -14.16 6.42 9.83
CA GLN A 347 -15.56 6.72 9.49
C GLN A 347 -15.68 7.16 8.05
N ARG A 348 -16.74 6.73 7.34
CA ARG A 348 -16.95 6.96 5.90
C ARG A 348 -16.70 8.40 5.48
N ASP A 349 -17.32 9.37 6.17
CA ASP A 349 -17.22 10.80 5.80
C ASP A 349 -15.78 11.33 5.92
N ASN A 350 -15.03 10.84 6.92
CA ASN A 350 -13.63 11.18 7.11
C ASN A 350 -12.74 10.57 6.01
N VAL A 351 -13.02 9.33 5.63
CA VAL A 351 -12.32 8.66 4.54
C VAL A 351 -12.58 9.39 3.22
N GLU A 352 -13.85 9.64 2.87
CA GLU A 352 -14.23 10.35 1.63
C GLU A 352 -13.61 11.74 1.55
N ALA A 353 -13.54 12.48 2.66
CA ALA A 353 -12.91 13.80 2.70
C ALA A 353 -11.40 13.72 2.40
N ARG A 354 -10.69 12.69 2.90
CA ARG A 354 -9.27 12.48 2.57
C ARG A 354 -9.07 12.04 1.14
N ASP A 355 -9.90 11.13 0.62
CA ASP A 355 -9.83 10.65 -0.76
C ASP A 355 -10.06 11.79 -1.76
N ASN A 356 -10.99 12.71 -1.44
CA ASN A 356 -11.18 13.93 -2.22
C ASN A 356 -9.94 14.84 -2.18
N ALA A 357 -9.35 15.01 -1.01
CA ALA A 357 -8.14 15.84 -0.85
C ALA A 357 -6.91 15.24 -1.49
N SER A 358 -6.82 13.90 -1.58
CA SER A 358 -5.76 13.19 -2.27
C SER A 358 -5.95 13.07 -3.78
N LEU A 359 -7.00 13.69 -4.34
CA LEU A 359 -7.34 13.63 -5.76
C LEU A 359 -7.60 12.20 -6.28
N GLY A 360 -8.13 11.32 -5.41
CA GLY A 360 -8.41 9.92 -5.73
C GLY A 360 -7.17 9.03 -5.70
N TYR A 361 -6.07 9.50 -5.15
CA TYR A 361 -4.88 8.68 -4.92
C TYR A 361 -5.16 7.57 -3.92
N ASP A 362 -5.82 7.90 -2.80
CA ASP A 362 -6.14 6.96 -1.75
C ASP A 362 -7.24 5.98 -2.17
N LEU A 363 -7.09 4.74 -1.72
CA LEU A 363 -7.98 3.64 -2.09
C LEU A 363 -8.22 2.76 -0.86
N PRO A 364 -9.37 2.95 -0.21
CA PRO A 364 -9.69 2.20 1.01
C PRO A 364 -9.79 0.70 0.76
N PRO A 365 -9.27 -0.15 1.67
CA PRO A 365 -9.35 -1.60 1.53
C PRO A 365 -10.69 -2.23 1.96
N TYR A 366 -11.72 -1.41 2.22
CA TYR A 366 -13.03 -1.87 2.71
C TYR A 366 -14.07 -1.85 1.60
N ALA A 367 -14.88 -2.90 1.52
CA ALA A 367 -15.82 -3.14 0.42
C ALA A 367 -16.81 -2.00 0.17
N ASN A 368 -17.30 -1.34 1.23
CA ASN A 368 -18.29 -0.27 1.12
C ASN A 368 -17.67 1.13 0.95
N LEU A 369 -16.33 1.24 0.92
CA LEU A 369 -15.60 2.50 0.73
C LEU A 369 -15.00 2.63 -0.68
N THR A 370 -15.50 1.89 -1.66
CA THR A 370 -14.96 1.82 -3.03
C THR A 370 -15.82 2.56 -4.07
N ASN A 371 -16.77 3.38 -3.64
CA ASN A 371 -17.76 4.01 -4.51
C ASN A 371 -17.78 5.54 -4.41
N PHE A 372 -16.68 6.17 -4.02
CA PHE A 372 -16.57 7.62 -4.02
C PHE A 372 -16.44 8.16 -5.45
N LYS A 373 -17.03 9.32 -5.69
CA LYS A 373 -17.08 9.94 -7.02
C LYS A 373 -15.74 10.47 -7.50
N ILE A 374 -14.83 10.75 -6.58
CA ILE A 374 -13.52 11.33 -6.89
C ILE A 374 -12.78 10.57 -7.99
N TRP A 375 -12.87 9.25 -8.01
CA TRP A 375 -12.20 8.42 -9.01
C TRP A 375 -12.84 8.48 -10.41
N GLU A 376 -14.09 8.88 -10.49
CA GLU A 376 -14.82 9.04 -11.75
C GLU A 376 -14.75 10.48 -12.27
N GLU A 377 -14.66 11.47 -11.38
CA GLU A 377 -14.75 12.89 -11.72
C GLU A 377 -13.40 13.59 -11.81
N VAL A 378 -12.39 13.13 -11.04
CA VAL A 378 -11.09 13.83 -10.93
C VAL A 378 -9.92 12.97 -11.33
N GLY A 379 -9.82 11.74 -10.84
CA GLY A 379 -8.66 10.97 -11.24
C GLY A 379 -8.31 9.78 -10.39
N PRO A 380 -7.17 9.20 -10.57
CA PRO A 380 -5.86 9.58 -11.18
C PRO A 380 -5.44 8.85 -12.48
N PRO A 381 -5.58 9.36 -13.69
CA PRO A 381 -6.49 10.40 -14.23
C PRO A 381 -7.96 9.95 -14.23
N VAL A 382 -8.87 10.82 -14.64
CA VAL A 382 -10.33 10.58 -14.62
C VAL A 382 -10.67 9.18 -15.16
N GLY A 383 -11.36 8.39 -14.35
CA GLY A 383 -11.87 7.06 -14.72
C GLY A 383 -10.82 5.95 -14.82
N THR A 384 -9.51 6.23 -14.69
CA THR A 384 -8.47 5.18 -14.83
C THR A 384 -8.46 4.18 -13.68
N VAL A 385 -9.12 4.46 -12.56
CA VAL A 385 -9.30 3.52 -11.46
C VAL A 385 -9.95 2.19 -11.89
N PHE A 386 -10.66 2.18 -13.02
CA PHE A 386 -11.23 0.97 -13.59
C PHE A 386 -10.20 0.10 -14.32
N ASN A 387 -9.03 0.65 -14.65
CA ASN A 387 -7.99 -0.03 -15.43
C ASN A 387 -7.07 -0.89 -14.55
N TYR A 388 -7.08 -0.72 -13.26
CA TYR A 388 -6.28 -1.52 -12.34
C TYR A 388 -7.16 -2.10 -11.22
N PRO A 389 -6.85 -3.30 -10.71
CA PRO A 389 -7.81 -4.14 -10.00
C PRO A 389 -8.02 -3.73 -8.55
N ILE A 390 -8.25 -2.47 -8.29
CA ILE A 390 -8.45 -1.95 -6.95
C ILE A 390 -9.75 -2.42 -6.33
N ARG A 391 -10.79 -2.47 -7.15
CA ARG A 391 -12.12 -2.93 -6.73
C ARG A 391 -12.23 -4.46 -6.73
N ALA A 392 -11.27 -5.14 -7.33
CA ALA A 392 -11.20 -6.59 -7.44
C ALA A 392 -10.00 -7.19 -6.69
N SER A 393 -9.57 -6.56 -5.61
CA SER A 393 -8.41 -7.00 -4.82
C SER A 393 -8.62 -8.31 -4.05
N SER A 394 -9.87 -8.78 -3.92
CA SER A 394 -10.17 -10.11 -3.41
C SER A 394 -9.62 -11.18 -4.34
N GLY A 395 -8.65 -11.94 -3.95
CA GLY A 395 -7.98 -12.96 -4.78
C GLY A 395 -6.56 -12.58 -5.20
N GLN A 396 -6.10 -11.37 -4.97
CA GLN A 396 -4.70 -11.03 -5.14
C GLN A 396 -3.84 -11.64 -4.02
N LYS A 397 -2.60 -11.98 -4.34
CA LYS A 397 -1.62 -12.41 -3.35
C LYS A 397 -1.21 -11.22 -2.46
N PRO A 398 -0.97 -11.43 -1.16
CA PRO A 398 -0.66 -10.37 -0.21
C PRO A 398 0.61 -9.57 -0.54
N SER A 399 1.62 -10.26 -1.01
CA SER A 399 2.83 -9.68 -1.58
C SER A 399 3.38 -10.67 -2.58
N LEU A 400 3.59 -10.25 -3.81
CA LEU A 400 4.13 -11.10 -4.85
C LEU A 400 5.60 -11.45 -4.63
N THR A 401 6.28 -10.69 -3.77
CA THR A 401 7.69 -10.89 -3.44
C THR A 401 7.91 -12.17 -2.60
N ALA A 402 7.01 -12.46 -1.65
CA ALA A 402 7.19 -13.59 -0.73
C ALA A 402 5.86 -14.14 -0.18
N SER A 403 4.76 -14.02 -0.91
CA SER A 403 3.40 -14.31 -0.42
C SER A 403 3.14 -15.75 0.00
N GLU A 404 3.97 -16.69 -0.39
CA GLU A 404 3.79 -18.11 -0.08
C GLU A 404 4.65 -18.55 1.12
N ALA A 405 5.67 -17.78 1.49
CA ALA A 405 6.50 -18.06 2.64
C ALA A 405 5.78 -17.82 3.97
N ALA A 406 6.24 -18.46 5.03
CA ALA A 406 5.85 -18.12 6.38
C ALA A 406 6.13 -16.61 6.66
N PRO A 407 5.25 -15.90 7.38
CA PRO A 407 5.37 -14.44 7.56
C PRO A 407 6.74 -13.96 8.04
N GLU A 408 7.37 -14.68 8.97
CA GLU A 408 8.69 -14.36 9.51
C GLU A 408 9.81 -14.43 8.47
N VAL A 409 9.68 -15.29 7.46
CA VAL A 409 10.60 -15.40 6.32
C VAL A 409 10.25 -14.38 5.24
N ALA A 410 8.97 -14.25 4.93
CA ALA A 410 8.45 -13.28 3.94
C ALA A 410 8.87 -11.85 4.25
N VAL A 411 8.78 -11.46 5.53
CA VAL A 411 9.24 -10.15 6.03
C VAL A 411 10.71 -9.91 5.70
N GLN A 412 11.58 -10.90 5.93
CA GLN A 412 13.02 -10.76 5.67
C GLN A 412 13.32 -10.63 4.18
N ILE A 413 12.67 -11.46 3.34
CA ILE A 413 12.82 -11.39 1.88
C ILE A 413 12.41 -10.01 1.37
N TYR A 414 11.27 -9.49 1.84
CA TYR A 414 10.73 -8.20 1.43
C TYR A 414 11.63 -7.05 1.88
N ASN A 415 11.92 -6.95 3.19
CA ASN A 415 12.65 -5.83 3.77
C ASN A 415 14.11 -5.77 3.31
N ARG A 416 14.70 -6.90 2.93
CA ARG A 416 16.03 -6.93 2.31
C ARG A 416 16.03 -6.68 0.82
N GLY A 417 14.87 -6.67 0.16
CA GLY A 417 14.75 -6.46 -1.28
C GLY A 417 15.53 -7.50 -2.08
N ILE A 418 15.34 -8.79 -1.76
CA ILE A 418 16.12 -9.89 -2.38
C ILE A 418 16.00 -9.85 -3.90
N HIS A 419 14.78 -9.66 -4.46
CA HIS A 419 14.60 -9.53 -5.90
C HIS A 419 15.41 -8.36 -6.49
N ASN A 420 15.39 -7.20 -5.83
CA ASN A 420 16.13 -6.02 -6.29
C ASN A 420 17.63 -6.31 -6.35
N GLN A 421 18.17 -6.97 -5.33
CA GLN A 421 19.57 -7.34 -5.29
C GLN A 421 19.93 -8.43 -6.31
N MET A 422 19.03 -9.37 -6.62
CA MET A 422 19.20 -10.32 -7.72
C MET A 422 19.35 -9.60 -9.05
N LEU A 423 18.46 -8.63 -9.34
CA LEU A 423 18.53 -7.85 -10.58
C LEU A 423 19.77 -6.96 -10.64
N ALA A 424 20.17 -6.33 -9.54
CA ALA A 424 21.39 -5.54 -9.48
C ALA A 424 22.63 -6.39 -9.81
N ARG A 425 22.72 -7.60 -9.28
CA ARG A 425 23.82 -8.55 -9.58
C ARG A 425 23.83 -9.00 -11.02
N LEU A 426 22.66 -9.26 -11.64
CA LEU A 426 22.57 -9.54 -13.08
C LEU A 426 23.08 -8.37 -13.91
N ARG A 427 22.75 -7.12 -13.52
CA ARG A 427 23.25 -5.91 -14.17
C ARG A 427 24.76 -5.78 -14.05
N ASP A 428 25.33 -6.14 -12.90
CA ASP A 428 26.77 -6.14 -12.65
C ASP A 428 27.51 -7.28 -13.37
N GLY A 429 26.82 -8.06 -14.21
CA GLY A 429 27.40 -9.10 -15.07
C GLY A 429 27.54 -10.45 -14.40
N GLN A 430 26.98 -10.66 -13.20
CA GLN A 430 26.94 -12.00 -12.59
C GLN A 430 26.02 -12.92 -13.40
N THR A 431 26.43 -14.17 -13.51
CA THR A 431 25.62 -15.20 -14.18
C THR A 431 24.41 -15.60 -13.31
N ILE A 432 23.34 -16.10 -13.94
CA ILE A 432 22.16 -16.58 -13.22
C ILE A 432 22.54 -17.62 -12.12
N PRO A 433 23.40 -18.63 -12.36
CA PRO A 433 23.83 -19.54 -11.31
C PRO A 433 24.52 -18.86 -10.13
N GLN A 434 25.34 -17.82 -10.36
CA GLN A 434 25.97 -17.05 -9.28
C GLN A 434 24.97 -16.27 -8.46
N VAL A 435 23.99 -15.65 -9.11
CA VAL A 435 22.91 -14.89 -8.42
C VAL A 435 22.02 -15.84 -7.62
N VAL A 436 21.67 -17.00 -8.18
CA VAL A 436 20.89 -18.03 -7.47
C VAL A 436 21.64 -18.52 -6.24
N ALA A 437 22.95 -18.84 -6.36
CA ALA A 437 23.74 -19.31 -5.22
C ALA A 437 23.81 -18.26 -4.09
N TRP A 438 23.96 -16.97 -4.45
CA TRP A 438 23.93 -15.87 -3.50
C TRP A 438 22.54 -15.78 -2.81
N ALA A 439 21.44 -15.83 -3.58
CA ALA A 439 20.09 -15.73 -3.03
C ALA A 439 19.74 -16.92 -2.13
N GLU A 440 20.23 -18.13 -2.45
CA GLU A 440 20.09 -19.31 -1.59
C GLU A 440 20.79 -19.12 -0.23
N ASP A 441 21.98 -18.52 -0.22
CA ASP A 441 22.72 -18.25 1.02
C ASP A 441 22.00 -17.20 1.88
N GLU A 442 21.54 -16.11 1.28
CA GLU A 442 20.79 -15.07 1.97
C GLU A 442 19.48 -15.61 2.58
N ILE A 443 18.67 -16.32 1.79
CA ILE A 443 17.39 -16.90 2.25
C ILE A 443 17.64 -18.01 3.28
N GLY A 444 18.68 -18.81 3.10
CA GLY A 444 19.09 -19.83 4.08
C GLY A 444 19.45 -19.25 5.44
N GLY A 445 19.82 -17.98 5.52
CA GLY A 445 20.02 -17.23 6.77
C GLY A 445 18.73 -16.91 7.52
N PHE A 446 17.57 -16.91 6.83
CA PHE A 446 16.25 -16.59 7.42
C PHE A 446 15.45 -17.83 7.85
N THR A 447 15.80 -18.99 7.30
CA THR A 447 15.07 -20.25 7.48
C THR A 447 15.73 -21.22 8.48
N ARG A 448 16.83 -20.79 9.12
CA ARG A 448 17.57 -21.57 10.14
C ARG A 448 17.13 -21.30 11.55
#